data_c8c666b8f08f827677c1b8b16b13e74d
#
_entry.id   c8c666b8f08f827677c1b8b16b13e74d
#
_cell.length_a   1.000
_cell.length_b   1.000
_cell.length_c   1.000
_cell.angle_alpha   90.00
_cell.angle_beta   90.00
_cell.angle_gamma   90.00
#
_symmetry.space_group_name_H-M   'P 1'
#
loop_
_entity.id
_entity.type
_entity.pdbx_description
1 polymer ?
#
loop_
_entity_poly.entity_id
_entity_poly.type
_entity_poly.pdbx_seq_one_letter_code
_entity_poly.pdbx_strand_id
1 'polypeptide(L)'
;MSLSYLEIFWRKHVPEVVSMIFVPFLSLIPALILAHTVLGPIGWTIGQALSTVVLAGLTGPVKWLFGAVFGALYAPFVITGLHHMTNAIDTQLIADAGGTALWPMIALSNIAQGSAVFAYYIMHRHDEREAQISLPATISAYLGVTEPALFGVNVKYVYPLVAGMSDSALSGLLSTVFGVQANSIGIGGLPAILFIKPQYWGIFAIIMVVDIVVAMVLIFLFHKTGFLTKTEEDGHAQETLKEASEGLVEPTVFTETTEVISPLAGQVKSLSLIHISEPTRQAEIS
;
A
#
# COMPACT_ATOMS: atom_id res chain seq x y z
N MET A 1 -0.79 9.66 19.57
CA MET A 1 -0.67 10.92 20.33
C MET A 1 -0.90 10.74 21.83
N SER A 2 -2.05 10.25 22.32
CA SER A 2 -2.27 10.05 23.77
C SER A 2 -1.22 9.18 24.46
N LEU A 3 -0.83 8.08 23.85
CA LEU A 3 0.23 7.19 24.36
C LEU A 3 1.57 7.93 24.53
N SER A 4 1.98 8.72 23.55
CA SER A 4 3.23 9.49 23.59
C SER A 4 3.26 10.51 24.75
N TYR A 5 2.12 11.18 24.99
CA TYR A 5 2.01 12.11 26.13
C TYR A 5 2.12 11.39 27.48
N LEU A 6 1.49 10.23 27.63
CA LEU A 6 1.58 9.41 28.83
C LEU A 6 3.01 8.88 29.02
N GLU A 7 3.66 8.44 27.96
CA GLU A 7 5.05 7.97 28.02
C GLU A 7 6.01 9.08 28.44
N ILE A 8 5.90 10.28 27.88
CA ILE A 8 6.70 11.45 28.26
C ILE A 8 6.44 11.83 29.72
N PHE A 9 5.18 11.78 30.18
CA PHE A 9 4.82 12.07 31.55
C PHE A 9 5.45 11.07 32.53
N TRP A 10 5.32 9.76 32.27
CA TRP A 10 5.86 8.73 33.13
C TRP A 10 7.39 8.66 33.12
N ARG A 11 8.05 8.94 31.99
CA ARG A 11 9.52 9.04 31.93
C ARG A 11 10.09 10.08 32.89
N LYS A 12 9.33 11.14 33.20
CA LYS A 12 9.78 12.17 34.16
C LYS A 12 9.61 11.76 35.61
N HIS A 13 8.75 10.78 35.90
CA HIS A 13 8.36 10.42 37.28
C HIS A 13 8.88 9.05 37.71
N VAL A 14 9.28 8.20 36.80
CA VAL A 14 9.76 6.85 37.08
C VAL A 14 11.29 6.84 37.10
N PRO A 15 11.94 6.27 38.17
CA PRO A 15 13.39 6.13 38.20
C PRO A 15 13.95 5.35 37.02
N GLU A 16 15.13 5.74 36.50
CA GLU A 16 15.73 5.16 35.30
C GLU A 16 15.91 3.64 35.40
N VAL A 17 16.25 3.11 36.57
CA VAL A 17 16.49 1.67 36.79
C VAL A 17 15.28 0.80 36.42
N VAL A 18 14.06 1.30 36.60
CA VAL A 18 12.82 0.55 36.31
C VAL A 18 12.01 1.13 35.15
N SER A 19 12.48 2.24 34.56
CA SER A 19 11.74 2.98 33.54
C SER A 19 11.46 2.14 32.30
N MET A 20 12.38 1.25 31.92
CA MET A 20 12.25 0.41 30.73
C MET A 20 11.04 -0.54 30.78
N ILE A 21 10.61 -0.94 31.98
CA ILE A 21 9.45 -1.83 32.18
C ILE A 21 8.21 -1.03 32.56
N PHE A 22 8.34 -0.11 33.53
CA PHE A 22 7.19 0.58 34.11
C PHE A 22 6.61 1.67 33.21
N VAL A 23 7.44 2.39 32.43
CA VAL A 23 6.94 3.47 31.58
C VAL A 23 6.03 2.94 30.47
N PRO A 24 6.40 1.91 29.68
CA PRO A 24 5.49 1.33 28.70
C PRO A 24 4.21 0.77 29.34
N PHE A 25 4.33 0.07 30.46
CA PHE A 25 3.19 -0.54 31.15
C PHE A 25 2.18 0.50 31.66
N LEU A 26 2.69 1.51 32.40
CA LEU A 26 1.85 2.60 32.95
C LEU A 26 1.29 3.52 31.85
N SER A 27 1.90 3.57 30.69
CA SER A 27 1.40 4.33 29.55
C SER A 27 0.37 3.55 28.76
N LEU A 28 0.59 2.24 28.57
CA LEU A 28 -0.26 1.40 27.74
C LEU A 28 -1.64 1.17 28.37
N ILE A 29 -1.71 0.90 29.66
CA ILE A 29 -2.98 0.60 30.36
C ILE A 29 -3.97 1.77 30.26
N PRO A 30 -3.63 3.01 30.67
CA PRO A 30 -4.54 4.13 30.54
C PRO A 30 -4.87 4.46 29.09
N ALA A 31 -3.90 4.32 28.17
CA ALA A 31 -4.13 4.53 26.75
C ALA A 31 -5.14 3.51 26.18
N LEU A 32 -5.04 2.24 26.60
CA LEU A 32 -5.95 1.18 26.19
C LEU A 32 -7.38 1.42 26.74
N ILE A 33 -7.48 1.79 28.01
CA ILE A 33 -8.77 2.14 28.62
C ILE A 33 -9.39 3.32 27.88
N LEU A 34 -8.65 4.39 27.66
CA LEU A 34 -9.12 5.58 26.94
C LEU A 34 -9.54 5.22 25.48
N ALA A 35 -8.76 4.39 24.82
CA ALA A 35 -9.07 3.93 23.47
C ALA A 35 -10.40 3.15 23.43
N HIS A 36 -10.63 2.24 24.36
CA HIS A 36 -11.86 1.42 24.37
C HIS A 36 -13.09 2.16 24.89
N THR A 37 -12.94 3.01 25.92
CA THR A 37 -14.10 3.66 26.56
C THR A 37 -14.53 4.95 25.89
N VAL A 38 -13.60 5.69 25.28
CA VAL A 38 -13.88 7.01 24.70
C VAL A 38 -13.73 6.99 23.18
N LEU A 39 -12.54 6.59 22.67
CA LEU A 39 -12.28 6.63 21.23
C LEU A 39 -13.02 5.53 20.47
N GLY A 40 -13.20 4.35 21.08
CA GLY A 40 -13.92 3.23 20.48
C GLY A 40 -15.37 3.57 20.13
N PRO A 41 -16.21 4.02 21.09
CA PRO A 41 -17.59 4.41 20.79
C PRO A 41 -17.71 5.54 19.77
N ILE A 42 -16.82 6.53 19.81
CA ILE A 42 -16.78 7.61 18.81
C ILE A 42 -16.45 7.04 17.43
N GLY A 43 -15.39 6.23 17.35
CA GLY A 43 -14.99 5.57 16.09
C GLY A 43 -16.10 4.65 15.55
N TRP A 44 -16.78 3.90 16.42
CA TRP A 44 -17.92 3.08 16.07
C TRP A 44 -19.08 3.89 15.46
N THR A 45 -19.45 5.01 16.09
CA THR A 45 -20.52 5.87 15.59
C THR A 45 -20.20 6.44 14.21
N ILE A 46 -18.96 6.90 14.02
CA ILE A 46 -18.48 7.38 12.72
C ILE A 46 -18.49 6.24 11.69
N GLY A 47 -18.00 5.05 12.07
CA GLY A 47 -18.00 3.86 11.22
C GLY A 47 -19.40 3.45 10.77
N GLN A 48 -20.38 3.45 11.69
CA GLN A 48 -21.79 3.17 11.35
C GLN A 48 -22.38 4.20 10.39
N ALA A 49 -22.11 5.49 10.60
CA ALA A 49 -22.57 6.52 9.67
C ALA A 49 -21.99 6.34 8.26
N LEU A 50 -20.68 6.06 8.17
CA LEU A 50 -20.01 5.78 6.90
C LEU A 50 -20.58 4.50 6.25
N SER A 51 -20.75 3.42 7.01
CA SER A 51 -21.34 2.17 6.54
C SER A 51 -22.75 2.37 5.97
N THR A 52 -23.58 3.18 6.65
CA THR A 52 -24.91 3.52 6.18
C THR A 52 -24.89 4.26 4.83
N VAL A 53 -23.99 5.24 4.68
CA VAL A 53 -23.81 5.98 3.42
C VAL A 53 -23.35 5.04 2.29
N VAL A 54 -22.38 4.18 2.58
CA VAL A 54 -21.86 3.19 1.63
C VAL A 54 -22.95 2.21 1.22
N LEU A 55 -23.71 1.67 2.19
CA LEU A 55 -24.82 0.75 1.92
C LEU A 55 -25.90 1.42 1.08
N ALA A 56 -26.27 2.66 1.38
CA ALA A 56 -27.22 3.42 0.57
C ALA A 56 -26.71 3.63 -0.87
N GLY A 57 -25.41 3.89 -1.03
CA GLY A 57 -24.77 3.98 -2.35
C GLY A 57 -24.82 2.66 -3.11
N LEU A 58 -24.55 1.54 -2.44
CA LEU A 58 -24.51 0.20 -3.03
C LEU A 58 -25.90 -0.40 -3.34
N THR A 59 -26.92 0.01 -2.60
CA THR A 59 -28.30 -0.50 -2.77
C THR A 59 -29.22 0.47 -3.52
N GLY A 60 -28.79 1.71 -3.69
CA GLY A 60 -29.55 2.76 -4.36
C GLY A 60 -29.69 2.54 -5.87
N PRO A 61 -30.55 3.36 -6.53
CA PRO A 61 -30.77 3.28 -7.99
C PRO A 61 -29.53 3.64 -8.82
N VAL A 62 -28.57 4.35 -8.23
CA VAL A 62 -27.31 4.78 -8.86
C VAL A 62 -26.09 4.00 -8.37
N LYS A 63 -26.29 2.77 -7.92
CA LYS A 63 -25.20 1.90 -7.38
C LYS A 63 -24.00 1.76 -8.33
N TRP A 64 -24.25 1.77 -9.64
CA TRP A 64 -23.21 1.71 -10.67
C TRP A 64 -22.27 2.94 -10.61
N LEU A 65 -22.84 4.12 -10.36
CA LEU A 65 -22.05 5.35 -10.21
C LEU A 65 -21.23 5.32 -8.92
N PHE A 66 -21.82 4.83 -7.83
CA PHE A 66 -21.08 4.62 -6.59
C PHE A 66 -19.89 3.69 -6.79
N GLY A 67 -20.08 2.55 -7.48
CA GLY A 67 -19.02 1.60 -7.78
C GLY A 67 -17.91 2.21 -8.64
N ALA A 68 -18.29 2.99 -9.67
CA ALA A 68 -17.32 3.69 -10.51
C ALA A 68 -16.49 4.72 -9.71
N VAL A 69 -17.14 5.55 -8.91
CA VAL A 69 -16.47 6.58 -8.09
C VAL A 69 -15.59 5.94 -7.03
N PHE A 70 -16.09 4.93 -6.32
CA PHE A 70 -15.33 4.21 -5.31
C PHE A 70 -14.09 3.54 -5.91
N GLY A 71 -14.25 2.82 -7.03
CA GLY A 71 -13.14 2.19 -7.75
C GLY A 71 -12.08 3.21 -8.16
N ALA A 72 -12.48 4.33 -8.78
CA ALA A 72 -11.57 5.40 -9.16
C ALA A 72 -10.79 5.99 -7.98
N LEU A 73 -11.45 6.18 -6.84
CA LEU A 73 -10.87 6.84 -5.67
C LEU A 73 -10.10 5.88 -4.75
N TYR A 74 -10.17 4.57 -4.97
CA TYR A 74 -9.53 3.62 -4.07
C TYR A 74 -7.99 3.76 -4.06
N ALA A 75 -7.34 3.96 -5.21
CA ALA A 75 -5.91 4.20 -5.26
C ALA A 75 -5.48 5.47 -4.49
N PRO A 76 -6.13 6.63 -4.62
CA PRO A 76 -5.96 7.77 -3.72
C PRO A 76 -6.16 7.45 -2.23
N PHE A 77 -7.13 6.59 -1.88
CA PHE A 77 -7.31 6.15 -0.48
C PHE A 77 -6.13 5.32 0.01
N VAL A 78 -5.54 4.49 -0.84
CA VAL A 78 -4.32 3.75 -0.50
C VAL A 78 -3.15 4.71 -0.28
N ILE A 79 -2.93 5.66 -1.18
CA ILE A 79 -1.85 6.66 -1.10
C ILE A 79 -1.94 7.49 0.19
N THR A 80 -3.16 7.84 0.61
CA THR A 80 -3.38 8.62 1.85
C THR A 80 -3.46 7.75 3.11
N GLY A 81 -3.46 6.42 2.99
CA GLY A 81 -3.63 5.49 4.11
C GLY A 81 -5.09 5.32 4.58
N LEU A 82 -6.05 6.01 3.97
CA LEU A 82 -7.47 5.94 4.34
C LEU A 82 -8.12 4.58 4.02
N HIS A 83 -7.51 3.79 3.14
CA HIS A 83 -8.02 2.45 2.77
C HIS A 83 -8.16 1.50 3.96
N HIS A 84 -7.40 1.69 5.05
CA HIS A 84 -7.58 0.89 6.27
C HIS A 84 -8.97 1.06 6.91
N MET A 85 -9.62 2.20 6.68
CA MET A 85 -10.99 2.44 7.18
C MET A 85 -12.02 1.59 6.42
N THR A 86 -11.77 1.24 5.15
CA THR A 86 -12.69 0.40 4.37
C THR A 86 -12.85 -0.99 4.96
N ASN A 87 -11.80 -1.54 5.61
CA ASN A 87 -11.88 -2.83 6.28
C ASN A 87 -12.91 -2.84 7.43
N ALA A 88 -13.03 -1.75 8.17
CA ALA A 88 -14.04 -1.62 9.22
C ALA A 88 -15.45 -1.58 8.62
N ILE A 89 -15.63 -0.87 7.50
CA ILE A 89 -16.90 -0.80 6.78
C ILE A 89 -17.27 -2.17 6.20
N ASP A 90 -16.31 -2.87 5.57
CA ASP A 90 -16.51 -4.22 5.05
C ASP A 90 -16.95 -5.19 6.15
N THR A 91 -16.27 -5.15 7.31
CA THR A 91 -16.60 -6.00 8.46
C THR A 91 -18.04 -5.74 8.94
N GLN A 92 -18.45 -4.47 8.98
CA GLN A 92 -19.81 -4.10 9.36
C GLN A 92 -20.83 -4.58 8.32
N LEU A 93 -20.56 -4.40 7.01
CA LEU A 93 -21.44 -4.87 5.95
C LEU A 93 -21.61 -6.40 5.99
N ILE A 94 -20.53 -7.14 6.27
CA ILE A 94 -20.59 -8.60 6.42
C ILE A 94 -21.45 -8.99 7.62
N ALA A 95 -21.31 -8.30 8.75
CA ALA A 95 -22.10 -8.56 9.95
C ALA A 95 -23.59 -8.27 9.74
N ASP A 96 -23.92 -7.18 9.06
CA ASP A 96 -25.30 -6.70 8.87
C ASP A 96 -26.01 -7.40 7.72
N ALA A 97 -25.31 -7.65 6.61
CA ALA A 97 -25.91 -8.16 5.36
C ALA A 97 -25.42 -9.56 4.93
N GLY A 98 -24.54 -10.19 5.71
CA GLY A 98 -23.98 -11.50 5.38
C GLY A 98 -23.04 -11.50 4.16
N GLY A 99 -22.47 -10.35 3.82
CA GLY A 99 -21.52 -10.17 2.73
C GLY A 99 -21.27 -8.72 2.40
N THR A 100 -20.21 -8.46 1.67
CA THR A 100 -19.83 -7.10 1.25
C THR A 100 -19.67 -7.00 -0.26
N ALA A 101 -20.06 -5.86 -0.82
CA ALA A 101 -19.83 -5.49 -2.22
C ALA A 101 -18.60 -4.56 -2.37
N LEU A 102 -18.02 -4.05 -1.28
CA LEU A 102 -16.82 -3.21 -1.34
C LEU A 102 -15.57 -4.04 -1.64
N TRP A 103 -15.40 -5.17 -0.94
CA TRP A 103 -14.22 -6.02 -1.10
C TRP A 103 -13.93 -6.44 -2.54
N PRO A 104 -14.93 -6.87 -3.35
CA PRO A 104 -14.70 -7.13 -4.77
C PRO A 104 -14.11 -5.94 -5.52
N MET A 105 -14.58 -4.72 -5.27
CA MET A 105 -14.09 -3.50 -5.92
C MET A 105 -12.67 -3.16 -5.48
N ILE A 106 -12.34 -3.38 -4.21
CA ILE A 106 -10.99 -3.23 -3.66
C ILE A 106 -10.01 -4.17 -4.36
N ALA A 107 -10.39 -5.44 -4.49
CA ALA A 107 -9.56 -6.45 -5.15
C ALA A 107 -9.33 -6.14 -6.64
N LEU A 108 -10.36 -5.67 -7.35
CA LEU A 108 -10.26 -5.24 -8.74
C LEU A 108 -9.36 -4.01 -8.87
N SER A 109 -9.46 -3.04 -7.96
CA SER A 109 -8.54 -1.90 -7.97
C SER A 109 -7.08 -2.30 -7.79
N ASN A 110 -6.80 -3.33 -6.98
CA ASN A 110 -5.44 -3.87 -6.85
C ASN A 110 -4.96 -4.47 -8.17
N ILE A 111 -5.83 -5.19 -8.88
CA ILE A 111 -5.53 -5.79 -10.19
C ILE A 111 -5.30 -4.69 -11.23
N ALA A 112 -6.16 -3.67 -11.29
CA ALA A 112 -6.04 -2.54 -12.19
C ALA A 112 -4.71 -1.81 -12.04
N GLN A 113 -4.34 -1.45 -10.80
CA GLN A 113 -3.09 -0.78 -10.50
C GLN A 113 -1.87 -1.67 -10.83
N GLY A 114 -1.94 -2.96 -10.51
CA GLY A 114 -0.90 -3.94 -10.87
C GLY A 114 -0.76 -4.12 -12.37
N SER A 115 -1.86 -4.16 -13.11
CA SER A 115 -1.89 -4.31 -14.57
C SER A 115 -1.35 -3.08 -15.29
N ALA A 116 -1.60 -1.89 -14.73
CA ALA A 116 -1.00 -0.65 -15.20
C ALA A 116 0.53 -0.71 -15.08
N VAL A 117 1.06 -1.14 -13.93
CA VAL A 117 2.50 -1.32 -13.73
C VAL A 117 3.05 -2.44 -14.61
N PHE A 118 2.31 -3.52 -14.83
CA PHE A 118 2.74 -4.59 -15.72
C PHE A 118 2.89 -4.12 -17.17
N ALA A 119 1.95 -3.31 -17.67
CA ALA A 119 2.06 -2.70 -18.99
C ALA A 119 3.27 -1.74 -19.08
N TYR A 120 3.49 -0.95 -18.02
CA TYR A 120 4.69 -0.11 -17.88
C TYR A 120 5.98 -0.94 -17.96
N TYR A 121 6.05 -2.06 -17.22
CA TYR A 121 7.17 -3.00 -17.25
C TYR A 121 7.43 -3.52 -18.68
N ILE A 122 6.39 -3.92 -19.41
CA ILE A 122 6.56 -4.43 -20.79
C ILE A 122 7.20 -3.38 -21.70
N MET A 123 6.86 -2.11 -21.54
CA MET A 123 7.42 -1.02 -22.34
C MET A 123 8.88 -0.71 -21.95
N HIS A 124 9.21 -0.80 -20.67
CA HIS A 124 10.53 -0.43 -20.12
C HIS A 124 11.40 -1.62 -19.71
N ARG A 125 11.10 -2.82 -20.18
CA ARG A 125 11.81 -4.08 -19.81
C ARG A 125 13.29 -4.12 -20.17
N HIS A 126 13.73 -3.24 -21.06
CA HIS A 126 15.14 -3.12 -21.46
C HIS A 126 15.93 -2.19 -20.53
N ASP A 127 15.26 -1.41 -19.71
CA ASP A 127 15.86 -0.66 -18.62
C ASP A 127 15.89 -1.55 -17.37
N GLU A 128 17.11 -2.00 -17.00
CA GLU A 128 17.29 -2.92 -15.86
C GLU A 128 16.76 -2.34 -14.56
N ARG A 129 16.89 -1.03 -14.36
CA ARG A 129 16.46 -0.34 -13.14
C ARG A 129 14.94 -0.32 -13.02
N GLU A 130 14.25 0.09 -14.08
CA GLU A 130 12.79 0.12 -14.10
C GLU A 130 12.20 -1.30 -14.01
N ALA A 131 12.83 -2.27 -14.65
CA ALA A 131 12.42 -3.67 -14.59
C ALA A 131 12.53 -4.26 -13.19
N GLN A 132 13.61 -3.94 -12.45
CA GLN A 132 13.82 -4.40 -11.07
C GLN A 132 12.77 -3.86 -10.08
N ILE A 133 12.17 -2.72 -10.36
CA ILE A 133 11.12 -2.11 -9.52
C ILE A 133 9.74 -2.58 -9.98
N SER A 134 9.44 -2.49 -11.27
CA SER A 134 8.09 -2.67 -11.79
C SER A 134 7.61 -4.12 -11.78
N LEU A 135 8.48 -5.10 -12.04
CA LEU A 135 8.06 -6.50 -12.03
C LEU A 135 7.69 -7.02 -10.64
N PRO A 136 8.52 -6.84 -9.58
CA PRO A 136 8.13 -7.22 -8.22
C PRO A 136 6.90 -6.45 -7.73
N ALA A 137 6.77 -5.16 -8.09
CA ALA A 137 5.63 -4.33 -7.74
C ALA A 137 4.33 -4.84 -8.37
N THR A 138 4.37 -5.29 -9.63
CA THR A 138 3.25 -5.95 -10.31
C THR A 138 2.81 -7.22 -9.57
N ILE A 139 3.77 -8.10 -9.24
CA ILE A 139 3.49 -9.35 -8.53
C ILE A 139 2.87 -9.05 -7.17
N SER A 140 3.42 -8.08 -6.44
CA SER A 140 2.90 -7.64 -5.15
C SER A 140 1.45 -7.17 -5.25
N ALA A 141 1.12 -6.33 -6.24
CA ALA A 141 -0.24 -5.82 -6.47
C ALA A 141 -1.22 -6.93 -6.83
N TYR A 142 -0.84 -7.88 -7.69
CA TYR A 142 -1.64 -9.05 -8.01
C TYR A 142 -1.88 -9.98 -6.81
N LEU A 143 -1.01 -9.93 -5.80
CA LEU A 143 -1.18 -10.62 -4.52
C LEU A 143 -1.88 -9.75 -3.46
N GLY A 144 -2.36 -8.56 -3.83
CA GLY A 144 -3.20 -7.71 -3.00
C GLY A 144 -2.46 -6.62 -2.21
N VAL A 145 -1.17 -6.42 -2.45
CA VAL A 145 -0.36 -5.36 -1.81
C VAL A 145 0.06 -4.36 -2.89
N THR A 146 -0.66 -3.24 -2.97
CA THR A 146 -0.54 -2.26 -4.05
C THR A 146 0.46 -1.14 -3.80
N GLU A 147 0.92 -0.96 -2.57
CA GLU A 147 1.84 0.11 -2.20
C GLU A 147 3.13 0.13 -3.04
N PRO A 148 3.80 -1.01 -3.31
CA PRO A 148 4.98 -1.02 -4.18
C PRO A 148 4.66 -0.57 -5.61
N ALA A 149 3.50 -0.94 -6.14
CA ALA A 149 3.05 -0.52 -7.46
C ALA A 149 2.70 0.97 -7.51
N LEU A 150 1.99 1.46 -6.49
CA LEU A 150 1.59 2.86 -6.39
C LEU A 150 2.80 3.78 -6.24
N PHE A 151 3.66 3.52 -5.24
CA PHE A 151 4.78 4.43 -4.93
C PHE A 151 6.01 4.18 -5.82
N GLY A 152 6.22 2.96 -6.29
CA GLY A 152 7.35 2.64 -7.17
C GLY A 152 7.17 3.13 -8.60
N VAL A 153 5.95 3.12 -9.13
CA VAL A 153 5.68 3.41 -10.54
C VAL A 153 4.52 4.40 -10.71
N ASN A 154 3.33 4.08 -10.21
CA ASN A 154 2.10 4.77 -10.59
C ASN A 154 2.11 6.25 -10.22
N VAL A 155 2.49 6.59 -8.97
CA VAL A 155 2.57 7.97 -8.50
C VAL A 155 3.75 8.71 -9.13
N LYS A 156 4.87 7.99 -9.34
CA LYS A 156 6.08 8.57 -9.93
C LYS A 156 5.82 9.10 -11.34
N TYR A 157 5.13 8.32 -12.17
CA TYR A 157 4.93 8.63 -13.58
C TYR A 157 3.53 9.18 -13.91
N VAL A 158 2.61 9.20 -12.95
CA VAL A 158 1.24 9.75 -13.01
C VAL A 158 0.32 9.07 -14.02
N TYR A 159 0.72 8.93 -15.30
CA TYR A 159 -0.16 8.31 -16.31
C TYR A 159 -0.53 6.85 -16.00
N PRO A 160 0.33 6.01 -15.37
CA PRO A 160 -0.10 4.68 -14.94
C PRO A 160 -1.11 4.73 -13.80
N LEU A 161 -0.97 5.71 -12.89
CA LEU A 161 -1.96 5.93 -11.83
C LEU A 161 -3.33 6.24 -12.42
N VAL A 162 -3.40 7.20 -13.35
CA VAL A 162 -4.66 7.62 -13.98
C VAL A 162 -5.28 6.50 -14.81
N ALA A 163 -4.46 5.70 -15.51
CA ALA A 163 -4.92 4.52 -16.24
C ALA A 163 -5.54 3.48 -15.29
N GLY A 164 -4.82 3.14 -14.20
CA GLY A 164 -5.33 2.20 -13.19
C GLY A 164 -6.59 2.72 -12.48
N MET A 165 -6.66 4.01 -12.17
CA MET A 165 -7.88 4.62 -11.59
C MET A 165 -9.07 4.57 -12.57
N SER A 166 -8.85 4.83 -13.86
CA SER A 166 -9.89 4.79 -14.88
C SER A 166 -10.42 3.37 -15.08
N ASP A 167 -9.53 2.39 -15.06
CA ASP A 167 -9.89 0.98 -15.13
C ASP A 167 -10.60 0.50 -13.85
N SER A 168 -10.09 0.89 -12.67
CA SER A 168 -10.76 0.63 -11.39
C SER A 168 -12.18 1.21 -11.34
N ALA A 169 -12.42 2.36 -12.00
CA ALA A 169 -13.76 2.92 -12.14
C ALA A 169 -14.67 1.99 -12.95
N LEU A 170 -14.17 1.47 -14.06
CA LEU A 170 -14.92 0.56 -14.92
C LEU A 170 -15.21 -0.77 -14.20
N SER A 171 -14.20 -1.37 -13.58
CA SER A 171 -14.36 -2.64 -12.88
C SER A 171 -15.24 -2.52 -11.64
N GLY A 172 -15.17 -1.40 -10.91
CA GLY A 172 -16.08 -1.08 -9.81
C GLY A 172 -17.54 -0.91 -10.27
N LEU A 173 -17.75 -0.23 -11.42
CA LEU A 173 -19.04 -0.13 -12.07
C LEU A 173 -19.58 -1.52 -12.42
N LEU A 174 -18.79 -2.35 -13.11
CA LEU A 174 -19.19 -3.70 -13.48
C LEU A 174 -19.52 -4.56 -12.25
N SER A 175 -18.68 -4.52 -11.23
CA SER A 175 -18.89 -5.25 -9.98
C SER A 175 -20.24 -4.90 -9.34
N THR A 176 -20.59 -3.62 -9.29
CA THR A 176 -21.87 -3.17 -8.69
C THR A 176 -23.07 -3.43 -9.59
N VAL A 177 -22.94 -3.32 -10.91
CA VAL A 177 -24.01 -3.67 -11.86
C VAL A 177 -24.38 -5.14 -11.74
N PHE A 178 -23.38 -6.03 -11.72
CA PHE A 178 -23.60 -7.47 -11.58
C PHE A 178 -23.85 -7.90 -10.13
N GLY A 179 -23.77 -6.98 -9.17
CA GLY A 179 -24.06 -7.24 -7.75
C GLY A 179 -23.10 -8.22 -7.11
N VAL A 180 -21.83 -8.23 -7.51
CA VAL A 180 -20.80 -9.12 -6.98
C VAL A 180 -20.63 -8.86 -5.49
N GLN A 181 -20.58 -9.94 -4.71
CA GLN A 181 -20.40 -9.88 -3.25
C GLN A 181 -19.34 -10.87 -2.78
N ALA A 182 -18.60 -10.48 -1.75
CA ALA A 182 -17.70 -11.34 -1.01
C ALA A 182 -18.33 -11.84 0.29
N ASN A 183 -17.95 -13.04 0.73
CA ASN A 183 -18.34 -13.61 2.03
C ASN A 183 -17.54 -13.00 3.18
N SER A 184 -16.30 -12.63 2.91
CA SER A 184 -15.35 -12.13 3.90
C SER A 184 -14.31 -11.23 3.25
N ILE A 185 -13.60 -10.49 4.08
CA ILE A 185 -12.35 -9.82 3.73
C ILE A 185 -11.24 -10.89 3.67
N GLY A 186 -10.27 -10.71 2.80
CA GLY A 186 -9.15 -11.63 2.69
C GLY A 186 -7.96 -11.04 1.95
N ILE A 187 -7.29 -11.86 1.15
CA ILE A 187 -6.21 -11.40 0.28
C ILE A 187 -6.83 -10.70 -0.92
N GLY A 188 -6.35 -9.50 -1.24
CA GLY A 188 -6.76 -8.75 -2.43
C GLY A 188 -6.16 -9.31 -3.74
N GLY A 189 -6.32 -8.56 -4.83
CA GLY A 189 -5.76 -8.96 -6.12
C GLY A 189 -6.38 -10.25 -6.69
N LEU A 190 -5.60 -11.04 -7.40
CA LEU A 190 -6.07 -12.27 -8.05
C LEU A 190 -6.62 -13.33 -7.08
N PRO A 191 -6.01 -13.57 -5.90
CA PRO A 191 -6.54 -14.53 -4.93
C PRO A 191 -7.89 -14.15 -4.32
N ALA A 192 -8.34 -12.92 -4.50
CA ALA A 192 -9.61 -12.42 -3.95
C ALA A 192 -10.83 -13.24 -4.41
N ILE A 193 -10.75 -13.93 -5.54
CA ILE A 193 -11.82 -14.80 -6.04
C ILE A 193 -12.24 -15.86 -5.01
N LEU A 194 -11.33 -16.30 -4.16
CA LEU A 194 -11.60 -17.31 -3.11
C LEU A 194 -12.54 -16.76 -2.02
N PHE A 195 -12.61 -15.45 -1.85
CA PHE A 195 -13.44 -14.78 -0.86
C PHE A 195 -14.78 -14.31 -1.44
N ILE A 196 -14.92 -14.34 -2.78
CA ILE A 196 -16.17 -14.02 -3.48
C ILE A 196 -17.18 -15.16 -3.25
N LYS A 197 -18.47 -14.80 -3.12
CA LYS A 197 -19.55 -15.80 -3.05
C LYS A 197 -19.52 -16.68 -4.30
N PRO A 198 -19.62 -18.02 -4.17
CA PRO A 198 -19.44 -18.95 -5.30
C PRO A 198 -20.31 -18.68 -6.52
N GLN A 199 -21.51 -18.15 -6.30
CA GLN A 199 -22.45 -17.77 -7.36
C GLN A 199 -21.93 -16.66 -8.28
N TYR A 200 -20.95 -15.87 -7.85
CA TYR A 200 -20.36 -14.76 -8.60
C TYR A 200 -18.98 -15.07 -9.18
N TRP A 201 -18.41 -16.28 -8.94
CA TRP A 201 -17.04 -16.60 -9.39
C TRP A 201 -16.86 -16.38 -10.88
N GLY A 202 -17.80 -16.88 -11.70
CA GLY A 202 -17.70 -16.77 -13.16
C GLY A 202 -17.68 -15.31 -13.63
N ILE A 203 -18.63 -14.50 -13.13
CA ILE A 203 -18.69 -13.08 -13.51
C ILE A 203 -17.51 -12.30 -12.95
N PHE A 204 -17.05 -12.59 -11.73
CA PHE A 204 -15.90 -11.93 -11.13
C PHE A 204 -14.62 -12.26 -11.90
N ALA A 205 -14.42 -13.52 -12.33
CA ALA A 205 -13.29 -13.90 -13.16
C ALA A 205 -13.29 -13.17 -14.53
N ILE A 206 -14.46 -13.00 -15.13
CA ILE A 206 -14.59 -12.23 -16.37
C ILE A 206 -14.20 -10.76 -16.13
N ILE A 207 -14.68 -10.15 -15.03
CA ILE A 207 -14.34 -8.76 -14.68
C ILE A 207 -12.83 -8.63 -14.43
N MET A 208 -12.19 -9.59 -13.75
CA MET A 208 -10.74 -9.60 -13.55
C MET A 208 -9.96 -9.62 -14.88
N VAL A 209 -10.40 -10.41 -15.85
CA VAL A 209 -9.76 -10.45 -17.17
C VAL A 209 -9.96 -9.13 -17.91
N VAL A 210 -11.17 -8.57 -17.87
CA VAL A 210 -11.47 -7.25 -18.45
C VAL A 210 -10.59 -6.17 -17.83
N ASP A 211 -10.48 -6.17 -16.51
CA ASP A 211 -9.65 -5.27 -15.70
C ASP A 211 -8.18 -5.31 -16.16
N ILE A 212 -7.59 -6.49 -16.26
CA ILE A 212 -6.20 -6.64 -16.75
C ILE A 212 -6.05 -6.08 -18.17
N VAL A 213 -6.96 -6.43 -19.07
CA VAL A 213 -6.88 -6.02 -20.48
C VAL A 213 -7.07 -4.51 -20.64
N VAL A 214 -8.07 -3.94 -19.96
CA VAL A 214 -8.37 -2.51 -20.07
C VAL A 214 -7.27 -1.65 -19.49
N ALA A 215 -6.73 -2.00 -18.29
CA ALA A 215 -5.59 -1.29 -17.72
C ALA A 215 -4.41 -1.26 -18.69
N MET A 216 -4.06 -2.42 -19.26
CA MET A 216 -2.95 -2.51 -20.22
C MET A 216 -3.21 -1.68 -21.48
N VAL A 217 -4.40 -1.75 -22.04
CA VAL A 217 -4.77 -0.97 -23.24
C VAL A 217 -4.71 0.53 -22.94
N LEU A 218 -5.20 0.97 -21.77
CA LEU A 218 -5.15 2.37 -21.38
C LEU A 218 -3.72 2.89 -21.26
N ILE A 219 -2.81 2.10 -20.68
CA ILE A 219 -1.39 2.46 -20.58
C ILE A 219 -0.78 2.64 -21.97
N PHE A 220 -0.95 1.68 -22.88
CA PHE A 220 -0.44 1.79 -24.25
C PHE A 220 -1.04 2.99 -24.99
N LEU A 221 -2.32 3.25 -24.78
CA LEU A 221 -3.00 4.40 -25.40
C LEU A 221 -2.46 5.72 -24.85
N PHE A 222 -2.30 5.86 -23.53
CA PHE A 222 -1.80 7.07 -22.90
C PHE A 222 -0.34 7.35 -23.30
N HIS A 223 0.47 6.32 -23.35
CA HIS A 223 1.83 6.45 -23.84
C HIS A 223 1.88 6.88 -25.32
N LYS A 224 1.08 6.24 -26.19
CA LYS A 224 1.01 6.58 -27.62
C LYS A 224 0.50 8.00 -27.88
N THR A 225 -0.45 8.47 -27.07
CA THR A 225 -1.03 9.83 -27.22
C THR A 225 -0.22 10.92 -26.52
N GLY A 226 0.80 10.55 -25.77
CA GLY A 226 1.59 11.50 -24.97
C GLY A 226 0.79 12.09 -23.77
N PHE A 227 -0.29 11.41 -23.36
CA PHE A 227 -1.11 11.90 -22.26
C PHE A 227 -0.40 11.69 -20.92
N LEU A 228 -0.07 12.79 -20.23
CA LEU A 228 0.66 12.82 -18.95
C LEU A 228 2.05 12.14 -18.96
N THR A 229 2.65 11.89 -20.13
CA THR A 229 3.98 11.26 -20.23
C THR A 229 5.13 12.23 -19.98
N LYS A 230 4.89 13.53 -19.97
CA LYS A 230 5.91 14.54 -19.65
C LYS A 230 6.56 14.33 -18.28
N THR A 231 5.80 13.84 -17.31
CA THR A 231 6.30 13.51 -15.97
C THR A 231 7.30 12.35 -15.98
N GLU A 232 7.23 11.49 -16.99
CA GLU A 232 8.19 10.39 -17.19
C GLU A 232 9.55 10.93 -17.62
N GLU A 233 9.58 11.86 -18.58
CA GLU A 233 10.80 12.52 -19.04
C GLU A 233 11.43 13.35 -17.90
N ASP A 234 10.64 14.07 -17.14
CA ASP A 234 11.09 14.86 -15.97
C ASP A 234 11.58 13.94 -14.83
N GLY A 235 10.94 12.81 -14.61
CA GLY A 235 11.33 11.82 -13.59
C GLY A 235 12.69 11.20 -13.87
N HIS A 236 12.92 10.76 -15.12
CA HIS A 236 14.23 10.23 -15.55
C HIS A 236 15.32 11.30 -15.51
N ALA A 237 15.01 12.53 -15.92
CA ALA A 237 15.97 13.63 -15.87
C ALA A 237 16.38 13.97 -14.42
N GLN A 238 15.44 14.01 -13.48
CA GLN A 238 15.73 14.28 -12.06
C GLN A 238 16.54 13.15 -11.41
N GLU A 239 16.25 11.88 -11.74
CA GLU A 239 17.04 10.75 -11.23
C GLU A 239 18.46 10.76 -11.77
N THR A 240 18.64 11.01 -13.06
CA THR A 240 19.96 11.11 -13.69
C THR A 240 20.78 12.26 -13.07
N LEU A 241 20.15 13.41 -12.79
CA LEU A 241 20.79 14.52 -12.12
C LEU A 241 21.17 14.19 -10.67
N LYS A 242 20.33 13.44 -9.96
CA LYS A 242 20.59 13.00 -8.58
C LYS A 242 21.76 12.01 -8.54
N GLU A 243 21.79 11.03 -9.42
CA GLU A 243 22.93 10.10 -9.56
C GLU A 243 24.23 10.82 -9.94
N ALA A 244 24.16 11.77 -10.87
CA ALA A 244 25.32 12.57 -11.21
C ALA A 244 25.81 13.41 -10.02
N SER A 245 24.90 13.93 -9.19
CA SER A 245 25.27 14.67 -7.98
C SER A 245 25.80 13.78 -6.85
N GLU A 246 25.25 12.57 -6.69
CA GLU A 246 25.74 11.57 -5.72
C GLU A 246 27.11 10.99 -6.15
N GLY A 247 27.34 10.83 -7.46
CA GLY A 247 28.63 10.41 -8.00
C GLY A 247 29.73 11.50 -7.92
N LEU A 248 29.34 12.78 -7.69
CA LEU A 248 30.27 13.90 -7.49
C LEU A 248 30.59 14.16 -6.01
N VAL A 249 29.92 13.48 -5.09
CA VAL A 249 30.30 13.51 -3.69
C VAL A 249 31.51 12.58 -3.54
N GLU A 250 32.71 13.16 -3.67
CA GLU A 250 33.93 12.47 -3.25
C GLU A 250 33.72 11.99 -1.80
N PRO A 251 34.07 10.73 -1.49
CA PRO A 251 34.01 10.24 -0.12
C PRO A 251 34.88 11.19 0.71
N THR A 252 34.23 12.02 1.53
CA THR A 252 34.94 12.80 2.55
C THR A 252 35.62 11.80 3.45
N VAL A 253 36.91 11.60 3.21
CA VAL A 253 37.77 10.84 4.11
C VAL A 253 37.75 11.62 5.42
N PHE A 254 36.98 11.17 6.41
CA PHE A 254 37.08 11.68 7.75
C PHE A 254 38.45 11.32 8.29
N THR A 255 39.38 12.27 8.21
CA THR A 255 40.75 12.16 8.74
C THR A 255 40.85 12.46 10.24
N GLU A 256 39.74 12.61 10.92
CA GLU A 256 39.77 12.70 12.38
C GLU A 256 39.54 11.32 12.99
N THR A 257 40.62 10.73 13.46
CA THR A 257 40.61 9.56 14.34
C THR A 257 40.01 9.97 15.69
N THR A 258 38.68 9.83 15.82
CA THR A 258 38.04 9.86 17.12
C THR A 258 38.28 8.49 17.78
N GLU A 259 39.06 8.43 18.84
CA GLU A 259 39.18 7.19 19.63
C GLU A 259 37.82 6.85 20.24
N VAL A 260 37.12 5.87 19.63
CA VAL A 260 35.93 5.29 20.22
C VAL A 260 36.36 4.23 21.20
N ILE A 261 36.32 4.53 22.49
CA ILE A 261 36.57 3.56 23.57
C ILE A 261 35.35 2.60 23.58
N SER A 262 35.52 1.42 22.98
CA SER A 262 34.52 0.36 23.04
C SER A 262 34.74 -0.45 24.34
N PRO A 263 33.68 -0.76 25.10
CA PRO A 263 33.80 -1.64 26.27
C PRO A 263 34.08 -3.10 25.92
N LEU A 264 34.12 -3.44 24.64
CA LEU A 264 34.42 -4.77 24.13
C LEU A 264 35.76 -4.74 23.37
N ALA A 265 36.73 -5.54 23.83
CA ALA A 265 38.01 -5.71 23.16
C ALA A 265 37.79 -6.43 21.82
N GLY A 266 37.81 -5.69 20.70
CA GLY A 266 37.71 -6.21 19.36
C GLY A 266 38.31 -5.23 18.34
N GLN A 267 38.86 -5.75 17.24
CA GLN A 267 39.33 -4.91 16.15
C GLN A 267 38.13 -4.41 15.31
N VAL A 268 38.00 -3.09 15.19
CA VAL A 268 37.03 -2.47 14.29
C VAL A 268 37.57 -2.55 12.85
N LYS A 269 36.95 -3.38 12.00
CA LYS A 269 37.21 -3.37 10.55
C LYS A 269 36.30 -2.34 9.88
N SER A 270 36.82 -1.62 8.90
CA SER A 270 36.04 -0.61 8.18
C SER A 270 34.82 -1.26 7.49
N LEU A 271 33.67 -0.60 7.58
CA LEU A 271 32.39 -1.07 7.02
C LEU A 271 32.44 -1.35 5.52
N SER A 272 33.33 -0.71 4.78
CA SER A 272 33.52 -0.93 3.34
C SER A 272 34.01 -2.35 2.98
N LEU A 273 34.61 -3.06 3.92
CA LEU A 273 35.09 -4.44 3.72
C LEU A 273 34.06 -5.50 4.13
N ILE A 274 33.00 -5.13 4.84
CA ILE A 274 31.94 -6.06 5.28
C ILE A 274 30.96 -6.37 4.15
N HIS A 275 30.85 -5.50 3.14
CA HIS A 275 29.85 -5.65 2.07
C HIS A 275 30.31 -6.52 0.89
N ILE A 276 31.58 -6.93 0.83
CA ILE A 276 32.15 -7.61 -0.34
C ILE A 276 32.54 -9.07 -0.08
N SER A 277 32.58 -9.53 1.17
CA SER A 277 32.99 -10.91 1.46
C SER A 277 31.91 -11.69 2.22
N GLU A 278 31.21 -12.52 1.47
CA GLU A 278 30.49 -13.74 1.84
C GLU A 278 29.30 -13.67 2.82
N PRO A 279 28.08 -13.95 2.33
CA PRO A 279 26.93 -14.28 3.17
C PRO A 279 27.00 -15.70 3.79
N THR A 280 28.09 -16.44 3.60
CA THR A 280 28.18 -17.86 3.98
C THR A 280 28.93 -18.15 5.29
N ARG A 281 29.51 -17.16 5.97
CA ARG A 281 30.27 -17.40 7.21
C ARG A 281 29.53 -17.14 8.53
N GLN A 282 28.22 -16.92 8.50
CA GLN A 282 27.42 -16.80 9.73
C GLN A 282 26.98 -18.14 10.35
N ALA A 283 27.32 -19.27 9.73
CA ALA A 283 26.89 -20.60 10.19
C ALA A 283 27.93 -21.36 11.03
N GLU A 284 29.09 -20.78 11.34
CA GLU A 284 30.17 -21.49 12.05
C GLU A 284 30.54 -20.90 13.42
N ILE A 285 29.60 -20.30 14.15
CA ILE A 285 29.79 -19.99 15.56
C ILE A 285 28.60 -20.57 16.33
N SER A 286 28.64 -21.87 16.59
CA SER A 286 27.96 -22.52 17.69
C SER A 286 28.94 -22.74 18.85
#